data_12afc426b2eb92094e3616d785b8ec23
#
_entry.id   12afc426b2eb92094e3616d785b8ec23
#
_cell.length_a   1.000
_cell.length_b   1.000
_cell.length_c   1.000
_cell.angle_alpha   90.00
_cell.angle_beta   90.00
_cell.angle_gamma   90.00
#
_symmetry.space_group_name_H-M   'P 1'
#
loop_
_entity.id
_entity.type
_entity.pdbx_description
1 polymer ?
#
loop_
_entity_poly.entity_id
_entity_poly.type
_entity_poly.pdbx_seq_one_letter_code
_entity_poly.pdbx_strand_id
1 'polypeptide(L)'
;DPTRMFAGEGGPERTNRRFHYVSAEMPAKRLSTAFDSVTLYGQDPAFPPDIYGKIGNAGVSIATLDDAKKLYSGFDLINALTSVSMTINGPAPMILAFFMNAAIDQNVEKYINQVEAEVKAEFENKVEAKLKEKYDDKGLKRPVYNGNLPESNNGLGLKLLGLTGDEIVDAETYQKIKAETIATVRGTVQADILKED
;
A
#
# COMPACT_ATOMS: atom_id res chain seq x y z
N ASP A 1 15.54 -17.04 14.41
CA ASP A 1 15.83 -15.67 14.78
C ASP A 1 14.76 -14.74 14.25
N PRO A 2 14.24 -13.83 15.07
CA PRO A 2 13.23 -12.89 14.65
C PRO A 2 13.88 -11.83 13.81
N THR A 3 13.70 -11.91 12.54
CA THR A 3 14.22 -10.91 11.62
C THR A 3 13.14 -9.93 11.25
N ARG A 4 13.22 -8.78 11.87
CA ARG A 4 12.48 -7.61 11.44
C ARG A 4 13.28 -6.95 10.32
N MET A 5 12.67 -6.85 9.16
CA MET A 5 13.26 -6.17 8.01
C MET A 5 12.97 -4.71 8.08
N PHE A 6 14.01 -3.90 8.04
CA PHE A 6 13.92 -2.45 8.08
C PHE A 6 14.30 -1.88 6.72
N ALA A 7 13.41 -1.14 6.10
CA ALA A 7 13.68 -0.47 4.84
C ALA A 7 12.86 0.82 4.68
N GLY A 8 13.37 1.73 3.87
CA GLY A 8 12.71 2.95 3.44
C GLY A 8 13.67 3.79 2.61
N GLU A 9 13.45 3.83 1.31
CA GLU A 9 14.20 4.67 0.37
C GLU A 9 13.43 4.89 -0.92
N GLY A 10 13.57 6.05 -1.50
CA GLY A 10 12.99 6.39 -2.80
C GLY A 10 11.47 6.35 -2.81
N GLY A 11 10.92 5.96 -3.94
CA GLY A 11 9.49 5.72 -4.09
C GLY A 11 9.05 4.36 -3.54
N PRO A 12 7.73 4.13 -3.47
CA PRO A 12 7.16 2.91 -2.88
C PRO A 12 7.64 1.64 -3.56
N GLU A 13 7.81 1.63 -4.88
CA GLU A 13 8.24 0.46 -5.63
C GLU A 13 9.68 0.05 -5.31
N ARG A 14 10.56 1.03 -5.08
CA ARG A 14 11.96 0.75 -4.70
C ARG A 14 12.02 0.07 -3.33
N THR A 15 11.30 0.59 -2.36
CA THR A 15 11.22 0.00 -1.02
C THR A 15 10.50 -1.35 -1.04
N ASN A 16 9.43 -1.51 -1.83
CA ASN A 16 8.76 -2.78 -2.04
C ASN A 16 9.73 -3.86 -2.55
N ARG A 17 10.51 -3.57 -3.60
CA ARG A 17 11.52 -4.50 -4.12
C ARG A 17 12.56 -4.86 -3.06
N ARG A 18 12.99 -3.89 -2.25
CA ARG A 18 13.92 -4.16 -1.16
C ARG A 18 13.32 -5.06 -0.09
N PHE A 19 12.09 -4.82 0.33
CA PHE A 19 11.39 -5.70 1.27
C PHE A 19 11.30 -7.13 0.75
N HIS A 20 10.92 -7.32 -0.51
CA HIS A 20 10.86 -8.64 -1.13
C HIS A 20 12.23 -9.31 -1.18
N TYR A 21 13.27 -8.58 -1.56
CA TYR A 21 14.63 -9.10 -1.61
C TYR A 21 15.14 -9.57 -0.23
N VAL A 22 15.00 -8.72 0.79
CA VAL A 22 15.53 -9.05 2.13
C VAL A 22 14.67 -10.07 2.88
N SER A 23 13.42 -10.28 2.47
CA SER A 23 12.49 -11.21 3.10
C SER A 23 12.28 -12.51 2.33
N ALA A 24 12.95 -12.71 1.21
CA ALA A 24 12.67 -13.81 0.28
C ALA A 24 12.64 -15.18 0.98
N GLU A 25 13.64 -15.46 1.78
CA GLU A 25 13.80 -16.75 2.51
C GLU A 25 13.18 -16.75 3.91
N MET A 26 12.52 -15.66 4.30
CA MET A 26 11.97 -15.55 5.66
C MET A 26 10.56 -16.11 5.73
N PRO A 27 10.24 -17.00 6.68
CA PRO A 27 8.90 -17.54 6.86
C PRO A 27 7.92 -16.46 7.35
N ALA A 28 8.39 -15.52 8.17
CA ALA A 28 7.59 -14.40 8.67
C ALA A 28 8.01 -13.09 8.01
N LYS A 29 7.05 -12.33 7.53
CA LYS A 29 7.25 -11.01 6.89
C LYS A 29 6.99 -9.90 7.91
N ARG A 30 8.04 -9.49 8.62
CA ARG A 30 7.97 -8.41 9.63
C ARG A 30 8.62 -7.15 9.07
N LEU A 31 7.79 -6.29 8.48
CA LEU A 31 8.21 -5.13 7.71
C LEU A 31 8.23 -3.89 8.60
N SER A 32 9.38 -3.28 8.79
CA SER A 32 9.51 -1.97 9.42
C SER A 32 9.79 -0.91 8.36
N THR A 33 8.88 0.03 8.23
CA THR A 33 8.96 1.09 7.22
C THR A 33 9.51 2.36 7.83
N ALA A 34 10.59 2.88 7.24
CA ALA A 34 11.08 4.23 7.47
C ALA A 34 10.51 5.15 6.40
N PHE A 35 9.86 6.24 6.81
CA PHE A 35 9.33 7.26 5.91
C PHE A 35 10.31 8.43 5.80
N ASP A 36 10.34 9.08 4.63
CA ASP A 36 11.17 10.26 4.42
C ASP A 36 10.62 11.48 5.16
N SER A 37 11.42 12.55 5.25
CA SER A 37 11.03 13.75 5.97
C SER A 37 9.79 14.43 5.38
N VAL A 38 9.59 14.34 4.07
CA VAL A 38 8.41 14.90 3.38
C VAL A 38 7.14 14.20 3.85
N THR A 39 7.16 12.87 3.91
CA THR A 39 6.06 12.06 4.45
C THR A 39 5.87 12.29 5.96
N LEU A 40 6.96 12.39 6.74
CA LEU A 40 6.92 12.62 8.18
C LEU A 40 6.26 13.95 8.56
N TYR A 41 6.39 14.97 7.71
CA TYR A 41 5.75 16.27 7.91
C TYR A 41 4.38 16.41 7.19
N GLY A 42 3.91 15.37 6.53
CA GLY A 42 2.63 15.40 5.80
C GLY A 42 2.64 16.34 4.60
N GLN A 43 3.79 16.52 3.99
CA GLN A 43 3.97 17.36 2.81
C GLN A 43 3.83 16.53 1.53
N ASP A 44 3.37 17.16 0.46
CA ASP A 44 3.38 16.56 -0.87
C ASP A 44 4.78 16.56 -1.47
N PRO A 45 5.19 15.51 -2.20
CA PRO A 45 6.44 15.50 -2.94
C PRO A 45 6.38 16.55 -4.06
N ALA A 46 7.19 17.60 -3.92
CA ALA A 46 7.29 18.71 -4.86
C ALA A 46 8.76 19.11 -5.02
N PHE A 47 9.03 20.16 -5.79
CA PHE A 47 10.38 20.71 -5.99
C PHE A 47 10.63 22.08 -5.34
N PRO A 48 10.03 22.45 -4.18
CA PRO A 48 10.45 23.65 -3.50
C PRO A 48 11.91 23.51 -3.02
N PRO A 49 12.66 24.61 -2.94
CA PRO A 49 14.08 24.57 -2.59
C PRO A 49 14.38 23.93 -1.24
N ASP A 50 13.47 24.06 -0.28
CA ASP A 50 13.59 23.55 1.09
C ASP A 50 13.43 22.04 1.22
N ILE A 51 12.76 21.39 0.25
CA ILE A 51 12.60 19.93 0.22
C ILE A 51 13.37 19.25 -0.93
N TYR A 52 14.11 20.03 -1.72
CA TYR A 52 14.94 19.50 -2.79
C TYR A 52 15.95 18.50 -2.24
N GLY A 53 15.99 17.31 -2.85
CA GLY A 53 16.86 16.20 -2.43
C GLY A 53 16.43 15.47 -1.15
N LYS A 54 15.30 15.83 -0.52
CA LYS A 54 14.78 15.13 0.67
C LYS A 54 13.80 14.03 0.32
N ILE A 55 13.17 14.09 -0.86
CA ILE A 55 12.18 13.10 -1.31
C ILE A 55 12.86 11.76 -1.52
N GLY A 56 12.40 10.74 -0.76
CA GLY A 56 12.96 9.38 -0.81
C GLY A 56 14.36 9.25 -0.22
N ASN A 57 14.88 10.28 0.41
CA ASN A 57 16.14 10.25 1.13
C ASN A 57 15.89 9.94 2.61
N ALA A 58 16.66 9.00 3.19
CA ALA A 58 16.50 8.50 4.55
C ALA A 58 15.11 7.93 4.89
N GLY A 59 14.34 7.53 3.90
CA GLY A 59 13.02 6.93 4.05
C GLY A 59 12.28 6.84 2.73
N VAL A 60 11.14 6.15 2.71
CA VAL A 60 10.26 6.05 1.55
C VAL A 60 9.29 7.22 1.50
N SER A 61 9.08 7.78 0.31
CA SER A 61 8.08 8.83 0.07
C SER A 61 6.71 8.18 -0.22
N ILE A 62 5.73 8.48 0.61
CA ILE A 62 4.34 8.01 0.50
C ILE A 62 3.41 9.22 0.60
N ALA A 63 2.70 9.54 -0.46
CA ALA A 63 1.78 10.67 -0.53
C ALA A 63 0.33 10.27 -0.78
N THR A 64 0.09 9.05 -1.26
CA THR A 64 -1.24 8.58 -1.66
C THR A 64 -1.51 7.16 -1.14
N LEU A 65 -2.78 6.77 -1.15
CA LEU A 65 -3.19 5.38 -0.89
C LEU A 65 -2.55 4.41 -1.90
N ASP A 66 -2.45 4.80 -3.17
CA ASP A 66 -1.82 3.96 -4.19
C ASP A 66 -0.34 3.73 -3.92
N ASP A 67 0.37 4.69 -3.35
CA ASP A 67 1.75 4.51 -2.91
C ASP A 67 1.85 3.45 -1.80
N ALA A 68 0.93 3.46 -0.84
CA ALA A 68 0.88 2.42 0.19
C ALA A 68 0.55 1.04 -0.39
N LYS A 69 -0.36 0.94 -1.36
CA LYS A 69 -0.66 -0.30 -2.08
C LYS A 69 0.57 -0.85 -2.79
N LYS A 70 1.33 0.00 -3.46
CA LYS A 70 2.59 -0.38 -4.13
C LYS A 70 3.65 -0.81 -3.13
N LEU A 71 3.78 -0.08 -2.01
CA LEU A 71 4.77 -0.35 -0.96
C LEU A 71 4.61 -1.77 -0.39
N TYR A 72 3.37 -2.19 -0.13
CA TYR A 72 3.07 -3.47 0.48
C TYR A 72 2.56 -4.53 -0.52
N SER A 73 2.66 -4.27 -1.82
CA SER A 73 2.27 -5.23 -2.85
C SER A 73 3.00 -6.56 -2.72
N GLY A 74 2.26 -7.66 -2.90
CA GLY A 74 2.79 -9.01 -2.81
C GLY A 74 2.96 -9.55 -1.38
N PHE A 75 2.73 -8.70 -0.36
CA PHE A 75 2.66 -9.12 1.04
C PHE A 75 1.20 -9.23 1.46
N ASP A 76 0.76 -10.42 1.83
CA ASP A 76 -0.58 -10.63 2.37
C ASP A 76 -0.69 -10.03 3.77
N LEU A 77 -1.32 -8.85 3.88
CA LEU A 77 -1.34 -8.06 5.10
C LEU A 77 -2.20 -8.66 6.23
N ILE A 78 -3.09 -9.61 5.91
CA ILE A 78 -3.86 -10.34 6.93
C ILE A 78 -3.27 -11.70 7.30
N ASN A 79 -2.17 -12.10 6.66
CA ASN A 79 -1.50 -13.34 7.00
C ASN A 79 -0.94 -13.26 8.43
N ALA A 80 -1.12 -14.32 9.22
CA ALA A 80 -0.67 -14.39 10.61
C ALA A 80 0.85 -14.18 10.78
N LEU A 81 1.63 -14.47 9.73
CA LEU A 81 3.08 -14.30 9.71
C LEU A 81 3.53 -12.94 9.14
N THR A 82 2.59 -12.09 8.73
CA THR A 82 2.87 -10.75 8.24
C THR A 82 2.53 -9.70 9.29
N SER A 83 3.43 -8.77 9.52
CA SER A 83 3.19 -7.59 10.36
C SER A 83 3.95 -6.38 9.82
N VAL A 84 3.36 -5.21 9.95
CA VAL A 84 3.94 -3.94 9.51
C VAL A 84 4.19 -3.03 10.70
N SER A 85 5.33 -2.38 10.72
CA SER A 85 5.67 -1.35 11.71
C SER A 85 5.92 -0.06 10.95
N MET A 86 5.23 0.99 11.34
CA MET A 86 5.32 2.30 10.69
C MET A 86 5.82 3.33 11.70
N THR A 87 7.02 3.85 11.48
CA THR A 87 7.55 4.97 12.25
C THR A 87 7.20 6.25 11.52
N ILE A 88 6.29 7.01 12.11
CA ILE A 88 5.70 8.22 11.51
C ILE A 88 5.41 9.23 12.63
N ASN A 89 5.19 10.49 12.29
CA ASN A 89 4.95 11.56 13.26
C ASN A 89 3.53 12.16 13.12
N GLY A 90 3.39 13.45 12.92
CA GLY A 90 2.09 14.13 12.80
C GLY A 90 1.09 13.45 11.86
N PRO A 91 1.49 12.98 10.66
CA PRO A 91 0.59 12.30 9.74
C PRO A 91 0.27 10.84 10.10
N ALA A 92 0.56 10.37 11.29
CA ALA A 92 0.29 8.98 11.70
C ALA A 92 -1.14 8.50 11.42
N PRO A 93 -2.21 9.28 11.65
CA PRO A 93 -3.58 8.87 11.29
C PRO A 93 -3.77 8.65 9.80
N MET A 94 -3.14 9.48 8.96
CA MET A 94 -3.20 9.38 7.49
C MET A 94 -2.49 8.11 7.00
N ILE A 95 -1.28 7.86 7.47
CA ILE A 95 -0.50 6.68 7.10
C ILE A 95 -1.18 5.40 7.60
N LEU A 96 -1.75 5.41 8.80
CA LEU A 96 -2.56 4.30 9.29
C LEU A 96 -3.77 4.05 8.40
N ALA A 97 -4.48 5.11 7.98
CA ALA A 97 -5.60 5.00 7.08
C ALA A 97 -5.18 4.41 5.71
N PHE A 98 -4.04 4.83 5.16
CA PHE A 98 -3.51 4.26 3.93
C PHE A 98 -3.19 2.77 4.09
N PHE A 99 -2.54 2.37 5.18
CA PHE A 99 -2.23 0.98 5.47
C PHE A 99 -3.49 0.11 5.60
N MET A 100 -4.47 0.57 6.38
CA MET A 100 -5.74 -0.14 6.56
C MET A 100 -6.50 -0.29 5.24
N ASN A 101 -6.61 0.78 4.45
CA ASN A 101 -7.30 0.73 3.16
C ASN A 101 -6.53 -0.12 2.13
N ALA A 102 -5.20 -0.09 2.12
CA ALA A 102 -4.41 -0.99 1.29
C ALA A 102 -4.68 -2.47 1.63
N ALA A 103 -4.79 -2.81 2.92
CA ALA A 103 -5.12 -4.16 3.36
C ALA A 103 -6.56 -4.57 2.98
N ILE A 104 -7.53 -3.67 3.11
CA ILE A 104 -8.92 -3.91 2.70
C ILE A 104 -8.97 -4.18 1.20
N ASP A 105 -8.33 -3.34 0.39
CA ASP A 105 -8.34 -3.49 -1.06
C ASP A 105 -7.60 -4.76 -1.54
N GLN A 106 -6.55 -5.20 -0.83
CA GLN A 106 -5.96 -6.53 -1.06
C GLN A 106 -6.98 -7.66 -0.85
N ASN A 107 -7.82 -7.57 0.17
CA ASN A 107 -8.82 -8.60 0.46
C ASN A 107 -10.02 -8.53 -0.48
N VAL A 108 -10.40 -7.35 -0.98
CA VAL A 108 -11.34 -7.22 -2.09
C VAL A 108 -10.76 -7.87 -3.36
N GLU A 109 -9.49 -7.64 -3.67
CA GLU A 109 -8.81 -8.30 -4.80
C GLU A 109 -8.81 -9.83 -4.66
N LYS A 110 -8.54 -10.35 -3.45
CA LYS A 110 -8.63 -11.79 -3.18
C LYS A 110 -10.04 -12.32 -3.39
N TYR A 111 -11.06 -11.61 -2.90
CA TYR A 111 -12.46 -11.98 -3.12
C TYR A 111 -12.79 -12.05 -4.60
N ILE A 112 -12.42 -11.05 -5.39
CA ILE A 112 -12.62 -11.03 -6.84
C ILE A 112 -11.91 -12.22 -7.52
N ASN A 113 -10.75 -12.63 -7.02
CA ASN A 113 -10.01 -13.76 -7.59
C ASN A 113 -10.58 -15.14 -7.20
N GLN A 114 -11.43 -15.22 -6.18
CA GLN A 114 -12.02 -16.45 -5.66
C GLN A 114 -13.44 -16.75 -6.19
N VAL A 115 -14.12 -15.76 -6.75
CA VAL A 115 -15.45 -15.96 -7.33
C VAL A 115 -15.36 -16.70 -8.66
N GLU A 116 -16.52 -17.22 -9.12
CA GLU A 116 -16.63 -17.93 -10.41
C GLU A 116 -16.16 -17.05 -11.58
N ALA A 117 -15.68 -17.70 -12.64
CA ALA A 117 -15.02 -17.03 -13.76
C ALA A 117 -15.89 -15.95 -14.43
N GLU A 118 -17.19 -16.18 -14.55
CA GLU A 118 -18.13 -15.22 -15.13
C GLU A 118 -18.25 -13.97 -14.25
N VAL A 119 -18.45 -14.15 -12.96
CA VAL A 119 -18.55 -13.04 -11.98
C VAL A 119 -17.23 -12.28 -11.88
N LYS A 120 -16.10 -13.00 -11.93
CA LYS A 120 -14.78 -12.38 -11.97
C LYS A 120 -14.62 -11.48 -13.19
N ALA A 121 -15.05 -11.95 -14.37
CA ALA A 121 -14.99 -11.13 -15.59
C ALA A 121 -15.85 -9.87 -15.49
N GLU A 122 -17.01 -9.93 -14.83
CA GLU A 122 -17.86 -8.75 -14.57
C GLU A 122 -17.13 -7.73 -13.69
N PHE A 123 -16.47 -8.18 -12.61
CA PHE A 123 -15.67 -7.30 -11.76
C PHE A 123 -14.48 -6.69 -12.52
N GLU A 124 -13.79 -7.46 -13.34
CA GLU A 124 -12.66 -6.95 -14.15
C GLU A 124 -13.13 -5.90 -15.18
N ASN A 125 -14.26 -6.11 -15.81
CA ASN A 125 -14.88 -5.13 -16.69
C ASN A 125 -15.29 -3.87 -15.93
N LYS A 126 -15.82 -4.00 -14.72
CA LYS A 126 -16.18 -2.87 -13.86
C LYS A 126 -14.95 -2.05 -13.44
N VAL A 127 -13.85 -2.73 -13.08
CA VAL A 127 -12.56 -2.09 -12.78
C VAL A 127 -12.08 -1.27 -13.97
N GLU A 128 -12.07 -1.87 -15.17
CA GLU A 128 -11.61 -1.19 -16.38
C GLU A 128 -12.50 0.02 -16.74
N ALA A 129 -13.82 -0.13 -16.64
CA ALA A 129 -14.76 0.97 -16.88
C ALA A 129 -14.56 2.14 -15.92
N LYS A 130 -14.36 1.85 -14.63
CA LYS A 130 -14.08 2.85 -13.60
C LYS A 130 -12.74 3.55 -13.81
N LEU A 131 -11.69 2.82 -14.17
CA LEU A 131 -10.38 3.41 -14.48
C LEU A 131 -10.47 4.32 -15.69
N LYS A 132 -11.18 3.90 -16.74
CA LYS A 132 -11.42 4.73 -17.91
C LYS A 132 -12.13 6.05 -17.55
N GLU A 133 -13.25 5.97 -16.83
CA GLU A 133 -14.02 7.14 -16.39
C GLU A 133 -13.18 8.10 -15.52
N LYS A 134 -12.39 7.53 -14.61
CA LYS A 134 -11.66 8.29 -13.58
C LYS A 134 -10.38 8.93 -14.12
N TYR A 135 -9.75 8.30 -15.08
CA TYR A 135 -8.44 8.71 -15.61
C TYR A 135 -8.45 9.01 -17.10
N ASP A 136 -8.75 8.05 -17.97
CA ASP A 136 -8.55 8.17 -19.41
C ASP A 136 -9.45 9.25 -20.02
N ASP A 137 -10.73 9.26 -19.67
CA ASP A 137 -11.71 10.23 -20.17
C ASP A 137 -11.38 11.67 -19.70
N LYS A 138 -10.55 11.81 -18.69
CA LYS A 138 -10.07 13.09 -18.16
C LYS A 138 -8.64 13.43 -18.62
N GLY A 139 -8.02 12.60 -19.43
CA GLY A 139 -6.63 12.76 -19.85
C GLY A 139 -5.62 12.63 -18.72
N LEU A 140 -5.98 11.95 -17.63
CA LEU A 140 -5.10 11.69 -16.49
C LEU A 140 -4.36 10.36 -16.67
N LYS A 141 -3.15 10.27 -16.16
CA LYS A 141 -2.40 9.03 -16.11
C LYS A 141 -2.97 8.08 -15.06
N ARG A 142 -3.25 6.84 -15.43
CA ARG A 142 -3.55 5.77 -14.47
C ARG A 142 -2.36 5.52 -13.55
N PRO A 143 -2.57 5.33 -12.25
CA PRO A 143 -1.48 4.90 -11.37
C PRO A 143 -1.03 3.48 -11.75
N VAL A 144 0.28 3.29 -11.81
CA VAL A 144 0.90 2.01 -12.16
C VAL A 144 2.08 1.73 -11.22
N TYR A 145 2.40 0.47 -11.04
CA TYR A 145 3.64 0.06 -10.39
C TYR A 145 4.81 0.25 -11.37
N ASN A 146 5.75 1.10 -11.04
CA ASN A 146 6.87 1.43 -11.91
C ASN A 146 8.01 0.39 -11.83
N GLY A 147 8.38 -0.13 -12.98
CA GLY A 147 9.43 -1.16 -13.11
C GLY A 147 8.90 -2.58 -12.90
N ASN A 148 9.81 -3.55 -12.92
CA ASN A 148 9.48 -4.95 -12.80
C ASN A 148 9.13 -5.32 -11.35
N LEU A 149 8.15 -6.20 -11.19
CA LEU A 149 7.88 -6.85 -9.91
C LEU A 149 9.04 -7.80 -9.56
N PRO A 150 9.46 -7.85 -8.28
CA PRO A 150 10.40 -8.87 -7.84
C PRO A 150 9.78 -10.28 -7.94
N GLU A 151 10.62 -11.28 -8.08
CA GLU A 151 10.18 -12.67 -8.28
C GLU A 151 9.18 -13.17 -7.20
N SER A 152 9.38 -12.75 -5.96
CA SER A 152 8.49 -13.10 -4.84
C SER A 152 7.21 -12.26 -4.73
N ASN A 153 7.01 -11.28 -5.62
CA ASN A 153 5.82 -10.43 -5.63
C ASN A 153 4.83 -10.91 -6.70
N ASN A 154 3.73 -11.48 -6.26
CA ASN A 154 2.64 -11.97 -7.12
C ASN A 154 1.67 -10.88 -7.62
N GLY A 155 1.96 -9.62 -7.33
CA GLY A 155 1.11 -8.49 -7.72
C GLY A 155 -0.10 -8.22 -6.81
N LEU A 156 -0.25 -8.94 -5.70
CA LEU A 156 -1.35 -8.71 -4.75
C LEU A 156 -1.38 -7.24 -4.28
N GLY A 157 -2.55 -6.61 -4.38
CA GLY A 157 -2.77 -5.21 -4.02
C GLY A 157 -2.61 -4.23 -5.17
N LEU A 158 -2.28 -4.68 -6.39
CA LEU A 158 -2.10 -3.81 -7.55
C LEU A 158 -3.31 -3.76 -8.49
N LYS A 159 -4.24 -4.69 -8.39
CA LYS A 159 -5.43 -4.74 -9.26
C LYS A 159 -6.34 -3.51 -9.11
N LEU A 160 -6.41 -2.95 -7.91
CA LEU A 160 -7.23 -1.79 -7.59
C LEU A 160 -6.43 -0.48 -7.47
N LEU A 161 -5.28 -0.35 -8.14
CA LEU A 161 -4.60 0.94 -8.22
C LEU A 161 -5.51 1.99 -8.87
N GLY A 162 -5.62 3.15 -8.24
CA GLY A 162 -6.51 4.24 -8.66
C GLY A 162 -7.97 4.10 -8.25
N LEU A 163 -8.35 2.97 -7.67
CA LEU A 163 -9.70 2.65 -7.21
C LEU A 163 -9.67 2.16 -5.75
N THR A 164 -10.84 2.09 -5.14
CA THR A 164 -11.04 1.48 -3.83
C THR A 164 -12.06 0.35 -3.92
N GLY A 165 -12.00 -0.60 -2.99
CA GLY A 165 -12.83 -1.81 -3.03
C GLY A 165 -14.33 -1.53 -3.02
N ASP A 166 -14.77 -0.47 -2.32
CA ASP A 166 -16.17 -0.03 -2.26
C ASP A 166 -16.70 0.51 -3.60
N GLU A 167 -15.82 0.91 -4.52
CA GLU A 167 -16.21 1.27 -5.88
C GLU A 167 -16.54 0.04 -6.75
N ILE A 168 -16.09 -1.15 -6.35
CA ILE A 168 -16.12 -2.36 -7.18
C ILE A 168 -17.14 -3.38 -6.68
N VAL A 169 -17.09 -3.77 -5.41
CA VAL A 169 -18.03 -4.72 -4.83
C VAL A 169 -19.24 -3.98 -4.23
N ASP A 170 -20.31 -4.71 -3.92
CA ASP A 170 -21.47 -4.14 -3.25
C ASP A 170 -21.18 -3.77 -1.79
N ALA A 171 -22.02 -2.92 -1.21
CA ALA A 171 -21.80 -2.37 0.11
C ALA A 171 -21.76 -3.43 1.22
N GLU A 172 -22.58 -4.48 1.13
CA GLU A 172 -22.63 -5.55 2.13
C GLU A 172 -21.33 -6.37 2.09
N THR A 173 -20.93 -6.80 0.91
CA THR A 173 -19.65 -7.50 0.67
C THR A 173 -18.47 -6.66 1.14
N TYR A 174 -18.45 -5.38 0.79
CA TYR A 174 -17.38 -4.48 1.21
C TYR A 174 -17.29 -4.37 2.73
N GLN A 175 -18.41 -4.15 3.43
CA GLN A 175 -18.42 -4.01 4.90
C GLN A 175 -17.96 -5.29 5.61
N LYS A 176 -18.34 -6.46 5.06
CA LYS A 176 -17.87 -7.74 5.58
C LYS A 176 -16.36 -7.89 5.44
N ILE A 177 -15.82 -7.66 4.25
CA ILE A 177 -14.37 -7.73 3.98
C ILE A 177 -13.61 -6.74 4.85
N LYS A 178 -14.12 -5.51 4.97
CA LYS A 178 -13.53 -4.47 5.81
C LYS A 178 -13.46 -4.89 7.28
N ALA A 179 -14.56 -5.40 7.83
CA ALA A 179 -14.61 -5.84 9.22
C ALA A 179 -13.63 -6.99 9.51
N GLU A 180 -13.59 -7.99 8.64
CA GLU A 180 -12.66 -9.12 8.74
C GLU A 180 -11.20 -8.67 8.62
N THR A 181 -10.91 -7.76 7.71
CA THR A 181 -9.56 -7.22 7.50
C THR A 181 -9.07 -6.46 8.72
N ILE A 182 -9.89 -5.53 9.24
CA ILE A 182 -9.52 -4.72 10.41
C ILE A 182 -9.30 -5.59 11.65
N ALA A 183 -10.11 -6.64 11.82
CA ALA A 183 -9.95 -7.57 12.94
C ALA A 183 -8.69 -8.45 12.85
N THR A 184 -8.12 -8.60 11.66
CA THR A 184 -7.04 -9.59 11.41
C THR A 184 -5.69 -8.94 11.14
N VAL A 185 -5.66 -7.75 10.52
CA VAL A 185 -4.42 -7.05 10.16
C VAL A 185 -3.56 -6.76 11.39
N ARG A 186 -2.25 -6.90 11.22
CA ARG A 186 -1.28 -6.72 12.31
C ARG A 186 -0.27 -5.63 11.95
N GLY A 187 -0.17 -4.67 12.83
CA GLY A 187 0.80 -3.59 12.65
C GLY A 187 0.92 -2.72 13.88
N THR A 188 1.94 -1.89 13.88
CA THR A 188 2.16 -0.85 14.87
C THR A 188 2.39 0.46 14.16
N VAL A 189 1.82 1.52 14.70
CA VAL A 189 2.10 2.90 14.30
C VAL A 189 2.77 3.57 15.48
N GLN A 190 3.97 4.07 15.27
CA GLN A 190 4.70 4.84 16.26
C GLN A 190 4.74 6.30 15.82
N ALA A 191 4.09 7.15 16.57
CA ALA A 191 4.16 8.60 16.40
C ALA A 191 4.94 9.20 17.57
N ASP A 192 6.04 9.86 17.29
CA ASP A 192 6.81 10.58 18.30
C ASP A 192 6.40 12.05 18.29
N ILE A 193 5.39 12.37 19.13
CA ILE A 193 4.78 13.71 19.18
C ILE A 193 5.63 14.71 19.98
N LEU A 194 6.49 14.22 20.88
CA LEU A 194 7.26 15.07 21.80
C LEU A 194 8.66 15.37 21.33
N LYS A 195 9.15 14.68 20.30
CA LYS A 195 10.53 14.77 19.83
C LYS A 195 10.69 15.66 18.60
N GLU A 196 9.60 15.95 17.94
CA GLU A 196 9.58 16.70 16.70
C GLU A 196 8.88 18.03 16.92
N ASP A 197 9.70 19.02 17.30
CA ASP A 197 9.35 20.44 17.27
C ASP A 197 9.67 21.04 15.90
#